data_35e440830fa661a3aa2131f8748b0778
#
_entry.id   35e440830fa661a3aa2131f8748b0778
#
_cell.length_a   1.000
_cell.length_b   1.000
_cell.length_c   1.000
_cell.angle_alpha   90.00
_cell.angle_beta   90.00
_cell.angle_gamma   90.00
#
_symmetry.space_group_name_H-M   'P 1'
#
loop_
_entity.id
_entity.type
_entity.pdbx_description
1 polymer ?
#
loop_
_entity_poly.entity_id
_entity_poly.type
_entity_poly.pdbx_seq_one_letter_code
_entity_poly.pdbx_strand_id
1 'polypeptide(L)'
;GNTFIDCPPFWIIHELYEHESKPNARMKMGLAAEEAAYYSLKENLSEDATTKMAKDKYILSHEGNEDDDECVWSAHIANRFVTELKQFGEMISWQNEMQVPGKKWGLKYDVVGKTDFEFEDVIVDTKATAYIRRLKAGHVDPKWYPKEADLRQQFLYRELFGKDAMLLYCSYKDSHAV
;
A
#
# COMPACT_ATOMS: atom_id res chain seq x y z
N GLY A 1 11.87 7.48 2.71
CA GLY A 1 13.04 6.85 2.12
C GLY A 1 13.19 7.11 0.63
N ASN A 2 12.21 6.71 -0.17
CA ASN A 2 12.25 6.85 -1.63
C ASN A 2 12.32 8.32 -2.07
N THR A 3 11.61 9.22 -1.40
CA THR A 3 11.60 10.65 -1.71
C THR A 3 12.99 11.26 -1.60
N PHE A 4 13.81 10.85 -0.62
CA PHE A 4 15.18 11.34 -0.51
C PHE A 4 16.07 10.88 -1.67
N ILE A 5 15.94 9.62 -2.10
CA ILE A 5 16.72 9.05 -3.21
C ILE A 5 16.33 9.69 -4.53
N ASP A 6 15.02 9.84 -4.78
CA ASP A 6 14.50 10.33 -6.06
C ASP A 6 14.61 11.87 -6.20
N CYS A 7 14.44 12.59 -5.11
CA CYS A 7 14.48 14.04 -5.10
C CYS A 7 14.89 14.59 -3.71
N PRO A 8 16.20 14.66 -3.39
CA PRO A 8 16.68 15.16 -2.11
C PRO A 8 16.16 16.56 -1.71
N PRO A 9 16.09 17.56 -2.63
CA PRO A 9 15.53 18.86 -2.29
C PRO A 9 14.06 18.80 -1.86
N PHE A 10 13.26 17.97 -2.53
CA PHE A 10 11.85 17.79 -2.17
C PHE A 10 11.70 17.12 -0.78
N TRP A 11 12.53 16.13 -0.48
CA TRP A 11 12.57 15.50 0.83
C TRP A 11 12.93 16.51 1.93
N ILE A 12 13.93 17.35 1.72
CA ILE A 12 14.31 18.42 2.66
C ILE A 12 13.13 19.35 2.93
N ILE A 13 12.44 19.80 1.88
CA ILE A 13 11.28 20.68 2.01
C ILE A 13 10.17 19.98 2.79
N HIS A 14 9.87 18.72 2.47
CA HIS A 14 8.81 17.97 3.10
C HIS A 14 9.09 17.69 4.59
N GLU A 15 10.31 17.21 4.90
CA GLU A 15 10.65 16.77 6.27
C GLU A 15 11.03 17.95 7.20
N LEU A 16 11.70 18.98 6.67
CA LEU A 16 12.15 20.11 7.51
C LEU A 16 11.13 21.24 7.62
N TYR A 17 10.25 21.39 6.65
CA TYR A 17 9.26 22.48 6.63
C TYR A 17 7.83 21.97 6.81
N GLU A 18 7.66 20.69 7.18
CA GLU A 18 6.33 20.09 7.44
C GLU A 18 5.31 20.38 6.35
N HIS A 19 5.78 20.36 5.09
CA HIS A 19 4.91 20.64 3.96
C HIS A 19 4.00 19.44 3.68
N GLU A 20 2.84 19.45 4.30
CA GLU A 20 1.79 18.45 4.03
C GLU A 20 1.14 18.71 2.67
N SER A 21 1.43 17.86 1.71
CA SER A 21 0.65 17.85 0.47
C SER A 21 -0.71 17.19 0.74
N LYS A 22 -1.81 17.90 0.47
CA LYS A 22 -3.14 17.30 0.57
C LYS A 22 -3.24 16.11 -0.39
N PRO A 23 -3.72 14.94 0.08
CA PRO A 23 -3.89 13.79 -0.77
C PRO A 23 -4.90 14.06 -1.88
N ASN A 24 -4.56 13.70 -3.11
CA ASN A 24 -5.50 13.74 -4.24
C ASN A 24 -6.50 12.57 -4.16
N ALA A 25 -7.55 12.57 -5.00
CA ALA A 25 -8.60 11.55 -4.99
C ALA A 25 -8.05 10.11 -5.10
N ARG A 26 -7.01 9.87 -5.92
CA ARG A 26 -6.39 8.55 -6.05
C ARG A 26 -5.62 8.12 -4.80
N MET A 27 -4.96 9.03 -4.12
CA MET A 27 -4.31 8.73 -2.84
C MET A 27 -5.37 8.40 -1.78
N LYS A 28 -6.46 9.18 -1.71
CA LYS A 28 -7.60 8.92 -0.83
C LYS A 28 -8.22 7.54 -1.09
N MET A 29 -8.38 7.18 -2.36
CA MET A 29 -8.85 5.85 -2.78
C MET A 29 -7.97 4.73 -2.22
N GLY A 30 -6.66 4.86 -2.35
CA GLY A 30 -5.71 3.87 -1.84
C GLY A 30 -5.77 3.72 -0.33
N LEU A 31 -5.73 4.84 0.39
CA LEU A 31 -5.81 4.87 1.84
C LEU A 31 -7.13 4.26 2.37
N ALA A 32 -8.25 4.65 1.77
CA ALA A 32 -9.56 4.11 2.15
C ALA A 32 -9.67 2.60 1.89
N ALA A 33 -9.16 2.13 0.75
CA ALA A 33 -9.18 0.71 0.40
C ALA A 33 -8.30 -0.13 1.34
N GLU A 34 -7.10 0.33 1.65
CA GLU A 34 -6.18 -0.34 2.58
C GLU A 34 -6.77 -0.41 3.99
N GLU A 35 -7.28 0.72 4.50
CA GLU A 35 -7.86 0.79 5.84
C GLU A 35 -9.11 -0.11 5.96
N ALA A 36 -9.98 -0.14 4.95
CA ALA A 36 -11.12 -1.03 4.91
C ALA A 36 -10.72 -2.51 4.84
N ALA A 37 -9.68 -2.84 4.07
CA ALA A 37 -9.15 -4.20 4.00
C ALA A 37 -8.61 -4.66 5.36
N TYR A 38 -7.89 -3.80 6.08
CA TYR A 38 -7.42 -4.09 7.44
C TYR A 38 -8.57 -4.46 8.38
N TYR A 39 -9.58 -3.61 8.51
CA TYR A 39 -10.71 -3.90 9.39
C TYR A 39 -11.48 -5.14 8.95
N SER A 40 -11.60 -5.36 7.65
CA SER A 40 -12.30 -6.52 7.10
C SER A 40 -11.58 -7.83 7.42
N LEU A 41 -10.26 -7.86 7.35
CA LEU A 41 -9.46 -9.01 7.76
C LEU A 41 -9.54 -9.23 9.26
N LYS A 42 -9.39 -8.17 10.05
CA LYS A 42 -9.40 -8.22 11.51
C LYS A 42 -10.74 -8.68 12.09
N GLU A 43 -11.85 -8.21 11.53
CA GLU A 43 -13.20 -8.45 12.04
C GLU A 43 -13.97 -9.50 11.23
N ASN A 44 -13.32 -10.08 10.21
CA ASN A 44 -13.90 -11.04 9.26
C ASN A 44 -15.23 -10.56 8.65
N LEU A 45 -15.22 -9.33 8.13
CA LEU A 45 -16.39 -8.68 7.55
C LEU A 45 -16.83 -9.35 6.24
N SER A 46 -18.12 -9.22 5.93
CA SER A 46 -18.66 -9.58 4.61
C SER A 46 -18.22 -8.59 3.53
N GLU A 47 -18.33 -8.99 2.25
CA GLU A 47 -18.02 -8.15 1.10
C GLU A 47 -18.84 -6.84 1.12
N ASP A 48 -20.14 -6.92 1.46
CA ASP A 48 -21.00 -5.73 1.56
C ASP A 48 -20.56 -4.78 2.68
N ALA A 49 -20.16 -5.32 3.83
CA ALA A 49 -19.66 -4.53 4.95
C ALA A 49 -18.30 -3.89 4.60
N THR A 50 -17.41 -4.61 3.91
CA THR A 50 -16.14 -4.09 3.40
C THR A 50 -16.38 -2.96 2.39
N THR A 51 -17.32 -3.15 1.46
CA THR A 51 -17.73 -2.14 0.48
C THR A 51 -18.19 -0.87 1.14
N LYS A 52 -19.09 -0.99 2.12
CA LYS A 52 -19.59 0.16 2.87
C LYS A 52 -18.46 0.86 3.62
N MET A 53 -17.63 0.09 4.31
CA MET A 53 -16.52 0.65 5.09
C MET A 53 -15.54 1.43 4.20
N ALA A 54 -15.17 0.91 3.02
CA ALA A 54 -14.27 1.60 2.10
C ALA A 54 -14.82 2.94 1.65
N LYS A 55 -16.11 3.01 1.31
CA LYS A 55 -16.79 4.26 0.95
C LYS A 55 -16.85 5.24 2.12
N ASP A 56 -17.23 4.77 3.31
CA ASP A 56 -17.27 5.59 4.51
C ASP A 56 -15.88 6.15 4.85
N LYS A 57 -14.81 5.35 4.73
CA LYS A 57 -13.44 5.81 4.92
C LYS A 57 -13.00 6.84 3.88
N TYR A 58 -13.36 6.64 2.62
CA TYR A 58 -13.07 7.61 1.56
C TYR A 58 -13.70 8.97 1.84
N ILE A 59 -14.96 8.99 2.24
CA ILE A 59 -15.73 10.22 2.48
C ILE A 59 -15.35 10.87 3.81
N LEU A 60 -15.41 10.10 4.91
CA LEU A 60 -15.33 10.65 6.26
C LEU A 60 -13.90 10.82 6.76
N SER A 61 -13.01 9.84 6.51
CA SER A 61 -11.65 9.88 7.04
C SER A 61 -10.68 10.63 6.10
N HIS A 62 -10.95 10.58 4.79
CA HIS A 62 -10.06 11.16 3.78
C HIS A 62 -10.66 12.37 3.06
N GLU A 63 -11.80 12.87 3.51
CA GLU A 63 -12.47 14.05 2.93
C GLU A 63 -12.71 13.93 1.40
N GLY A 64 -13.03 12.72 0.93
CA GLY A 64 -13.39 12.46 -0.46
C GLY A 64 -14.83 12.85 -0.77
N ASN A 65 -15.17 12.96 -2.05
CA ASN A 65 -16.53 13.19 -2.49
C ASN A 65 -17.21 11.84 -2.82
N GLU A 66 -18.45 11.66 -2.37
CA GLU A 66 -19.24 10.45 -2.64
C GLU A 66 -19.45 10.21 -4.14
N ASP A 67 -19.54 11.29 -4.93
CA ASP A 67 -19.74 11.25 -6.37
C ASP A 67 -18.44 10.94 -7.17
N ASP A 68 -17.29 10.87 -6.52
CA ASP A 68 -16.04 10.53 -7.18
C ASP A 68 -16.04 9.05 -7.61
N ASP A 69 -15.57 8.77 -8.83
CA ASP A 69 -15.32 7.39 -9.29
C ASP A 69 -14.38 6.65 -8.34
N GLU A 70 -13.42 7.34 -7.75
CA GLU A 70 -12.46 6.83 -6.79
C GLU A 70 -13.13 6.32 -5.50
N CYS A 71 -14.29 6.88 -5.11
CA CYS A 71 -15.10 6.36 -3.99
C CYS A 71 -15.60 4.94 -4.29
N VAL A 72 -16.13 4.71 -5.47
CA VAL A 72 -16.58 3.39 -5.92
C VAL A 72 -15.40 2.42 -6.10
N TRP A 73 -14.31 2.91 -6.69
CA TRP A 73 -13.11 2.08 -6.91
C TRP A 73 -12.45 1.67 -5.60
N SER A 74 -12.48 2.52 -4.56
CA SER A 74 -11.94 2.17 -3.24
C SER A 74 -12.61 0.90 -2.68
N ALA A 75 -13.92 0.77 -2.84
CA ALA A 75 -14.66 -0.41 -2.40
C ALA A 75 -14.28 -1.69 -3.17
N HIS A 76 -14.16 -1.60 -4.49
CA HIS A 76 -13.72 -2.74 -5.31
C HIS A 76 -12.29 -3.16 -4.97
N ILE A 77 -11.40 -2.20 -4.78
CA ILE A 77 -10.00 -2.46 -4.44
C ILE A 77 -9.89 -3.07 -3.03
N ALA A 78 -10.65 -2.56 -2.05
CA ALA A 78 -10.68 -3.12 -0.69
C ALA A 78 -11.08 -4.60 -0.69
N ASN A 79 -12.15 -4.97 -1.40
CA ASN A 79 -12.58 -6.36 -1.51
C ASN A 79 -11.54 -7.25 -2.19
N ARG A 80 -10.81 -6.73 -3.19
CA ARG A 80 -9.69 -7.44 -3.81
C ARG A 80 -8.53 -7.61 -2.85
N PHE A 81 -8.13 -6.57 -2.13
CA PHE A 81 -7.12 -6.69 -1.09
C PHE A 81 -7.49 -7.79 -0.10
N VAL A 82 -8.72 -7.80 0.43
CA VAL A 82 -9.19 -8.84 1.35
C VAL A 82 -9.09 -10.23 0.73
N THR A 83 -9.51 -10.38 -0.54
CA THR A 83 -9.47 -11.67 -1.24
C THR A 83 -8.05 -12.18 -1.41
N GLU A 84 -7.15 -11.32 -1.89
CA GLU A 84 -5.75 -11.69 -2.12
C GLU A 84 -4.96 -11.87 -0.83
N LEU A 85 -5.21 -11.04 0.20
CA LEU A 85 -4.49 -11.12 1.45
C LEU A 85 -4.87 -12.34 2.29
N LYS A 86 -6.10 -12.83 2.20
CA LYS A 86 -6.55 -14.04 2.92
C LYS A 86 -5.74 -15.31 2.58
N GLN A 87 -5.11 -15.38 1.42
CA GLN A 87 -4.29 -16.53 1.04
C GLN A 87 -2.99 -16.67 1.87
N PHE A 88 -2.54 -15.60 2.55
CA PHE A 88 -1.34 -15.59 3.38
C PHE A 88 -1.61 -16.01 4.84
N GLY A 89 -2.85 -16.34 5.18
CA GLY A 89 -3.24 -16.77 6.52
C GLY A 89 -3.68 -15.63 7.43
N GLU A 90 -3.40 -15.77 8.73
CA GLU A 90 -3.77 -14.78 9.73
C GLU A 90 -2.84 -13.57 9.68
N MET A 91 -3.42 -12.37 9.65
CA MET A 91 -2.68 -11.12 9.69
C MET A 91 -2.12 -10.89 11.10
N ILE A 92 -0.80 -10.74 11.21
CA ILE A 92 -0.10 -10.47 12.47
C ILE A 92 -0.21 -9.00 12.84
N SER A 93 0.08 -8.11 11.89
CA SER A 93 0.07 -6.67 12.12
C SER A 93 -0.29 -5.88 10.86
N TRP A 94 -0.70 -4.64 11.07
CA TRP A 94 -0.96 -3.65 10.03
C TRP A 94 -0.25 -2.35 10.39
N GLN A 95 0.39 -1.73 9.40
CA GLN A 95 1.17 -0.50 9.56
C GLN A 95 2.23 -0.61 10.68
N ASN A 96 2.86 -1.79 10.79
CA ASN A 96 3.90 -2.03 11.78
C ASN A 96 5.16 -1.24 11.43
N GLU A 97 5.67 -0.48 12.41
CA GLU A 97 6.89 0.29 12.27
C GLU A 97 8.05 -0.42 12.94
N MET A 98 9.16 -0.58 12.21
CA MET A 98 10.40 -1.10 12.73
C MET A 98 11.52 -0.10 12.53
N GLN A 99 12.29 0.14 13.58
CA GLN A 99 13.50 0.95 13.55
C GLN A 99 14.72 0.06 13.78
N VAL A 100 15.70 0.18 12.90
CA VAL A 100 16.95 -0.59 13.00
C VAL A 100 18.15 0.36 12.98
N PRO A 101 19.16 0.16 13.85
CA PRO A 101 20.35 0.99 13.89
C PRO A 101 21.04 1.03 12.52
N GLY A 102 21.19 2.22 11.95
CA GLY A 102 21.80 2.43 10.63
C GLY A 102 23.26 2.02 10.57
N LYS A 103 23.94 1.88 11.70
CA LYS A 103 25.32 1.39 11.80
C LYS A 103 25.53 0.02 11.13
N LYS A 104 24.48 -0.83 11.08
CA LYS A 104 24.50 -2.11 10.36
C LYS A 104 24.85 -1.94 8.88
N TRP A 105 24.52 -0.79 8.30
CA TRP A 105 24.76 -0.45 6.89
C TRP A 105 25.74 0.73 6.71
N GLY A 106 26.49 1.09 7.76
CA GLY A 106 27.41 2.22 7.69
C GLY A 106 26.71 3.59 7.66
N LEU A 107 25.43 3.67 8.04
CA LEU A 107 24.67 4.90 8.07
C LEU A 107 24.79 5.61 9.42
N LYS A 108 24.71 6.93 9.40
CA LYS A 108 24.76 7.77 10.60
C LYS A 108 23.45 7.72 11.38
N TYR A 109 22.33 7.55 10.70
CA TYR A 109 20.98 7.57 11.25
C TYR A 109 20.35 6.18 11.15
N ASP A 110 19.39 5.93 12.05
CA ASP A 110 18.62 4.71 12.03
C ASP A 110 17.73 4.64 10.80
N VAL A 111 17.44 3.43 10.36
CA VAL A 111 16.52 3.17 9.25
C VAL A 111 15.18 2.76 9.83
N VAL A 112 14.14 3.45 9.39
CA VAL A 112 12.76 3.16 9.77
C VAL A 112 12.02 2.60 8.56
N GLY A 113 11.35 1.48 8.74
CA GLY A 113 10.43 0.89 7.76
C GLY A 113 9.05 0.74 8.36
N LYS A 114 8.01 1.07 7.61
CA LYS A 114 6.61 0.87 7.97
C LYS A 114 5.97 -0.03 6.93
N THR A 115 5.43 -1.17 7.38
CA THR A 115 4.78 -2.16 6.50
C THR A 115 3.30 -1.88 6.38
N ASP A 116 2.67 -2.27 5.26
CA ASP A 116 1.21 -2.24 5.18
C ASP A 116 0.63 -3.45 5.92
N PHE A 117 0.87 -4.67 5.46
CA PHE A 117 0.34 -5.90 6.08
C PHE A 117 1.47 -6.89 6.37
N GLU A 118 1.46 -7.47 7.57
CA GLU A 118 2.43 -8.48 8.00
C GLU A 118 1.72 -9.79 8.29
N PHE A 119 2.25 -10.87 7.72
CA PHE A 119 1.85 -12.27 7.93
C PHE A 119 3.03 -13.08 8.48
N GLU A 120 2.84 -14.39 8.73
CA GLU A 120 3.88 -15.23 9.33
C GLU A 120 5.18 -15.22 8.53
N ASP A 121 5.10 -15.46 7.24
CA ASP A 121 6.26 -15.61 6.35
C ASP A 121 6.47 -14.44 5.39
N VAL A 122 5.52 -13.52 5.27
CA VAL A 122 5.54 -12.48 4.24
C VAL A 122 5.04 -11.14 4.74
N ILE A 123 5.65 -10.09 4.21
CA ILE A 123 5.16 -8.71 4.28
C ILE A 123 4.57 -8.36 2.93
N VAL A 124 3.35 -7.85 2.92
CA VAL A 124 2.66 -7.43 1.72
C VAL A 124 2.47 -5.91 1.74
N ASP A 125 3.11 -5.24 0.79
CA ASP A 125 2.92 -3.81 0.54
C ASP A 125 1.86 -3.63 -0.54
N THR A 126 0.79 -2.95 -0.22
CA THR A 126 -0.39 -2.82 -1.09
C THR A 126 -0.34 -1.56 -1.93
N LYS A 127 -0.68 -1.69 -3.21
CA LYS A 127 -0.69 -0.57 -4.15
C LYS A 127 -2.03 -0.50 -4.86
N ALA A 128 -2.85 0.47 -4.47
CA ALA A 128 -4.09 0.78 -5.19
C ALA A 128 -3.77 1.50 -6.50
N THR A 129 -4.33 1.04 -7.60
CA THR A 129 -4.15 1.63 -8.93
C THR A 129 -5.47 1.68 -9.69
N ALA A 130 -5.63 2.67 -10.57
CA ALA A 130 -6.82 2.75 -11.41
C ALA A 130 -6.91 1.59 -12.41
N TYR A 131 -5.77 1.06 -12.87
CA TYR A 131 -5.74 -0.08 -13.81
C TYR A 131 -4.41 -0.81 -13.75
N ILE A 132 -4.44 -2.09 -14.09
CA ILE A 132 -3.26 -2.92 -14.35
C ILE A 132 -3.14 -3.09 -15.85
N ARG A 133 -2.02 -2.66 -16.43
CA ARG A 133 -1.83 -2.74 -17.88
C ARG A 133 -1.48 -4.17 -18.27
N ARG A 134 -2.34 -4.77 -19.12
CA ARG A 134 -2.12 -6.11 -19.67
C ARG A 134 -1.96 -6.06 -21.19
N LEU A 135 -1.14 -6.93 -21.72
CA LEU A 135 -1.04 -7.21 -23.15
C LEU A 135 -2.27 -8.02 -23.61
N LYS A 136 -2.50 -8.06 -24.93
CA LYS A 136 -3.62 -8.84 -25.53
C LYS A 136 -3.63 -10.31 -25.13
N ALA A 137 -2.46 -10.89 -24.82
CA ALA A 137 -2.32 -12.27 -24.35
C ALA A 137 -2.65 -12.46 -22.84
N GLY A 138 -3.09 -11.40 -22.14
CA GLY A 138 -3.45 -11.47 -20.72
C GLY A 138 -2.29 -11.28 -19.75
N HIS A 139 -1.03 -11.31 -20.22
CA HIS A 139 0.13 -11.04 -19.37
C HIS A 139 0.22 -9.57 -19.01
N VAL A 140 0.73 -9.27 -17.80
CA VAL A 140 1.03 -7.88 -17.43
C VAL A 140 2.08 -7.31 -18.38
N ASP A 141 1.86 -6.07 -18.84
CA ASP A 141 2.80 -5.40 -19.72
C ASP A 141 4.13 -5.17 -18.99
N PRO A 142 5.27 -5.66 -19.50
CA PRO A 142 6.57 -5.45 -18.90
C PRO A 142 6.93 -3.98 -18.66
N LYS A 143 6.37 -3.05 -19.44
CA LYS A 143 6.56 -1.61 -19.27
C LYS A 143 5.73 -1.02 -18.14
N TRP A 144 4.79 -1.79 -17.59
CA TRP A 144 3.98 -1.40 -16.45
C TRP A 144 4.57 -1.89 -15.12
N TYR A 145 5.64 -2.64 -15.15
CA TYR A 145 6.30 -3.23 -13.98
C TYR A 145 6.47 -2.24 -12.83
N PRO A 146 6.56 -2.75 -11.57
CA PRO A 146 6.74 -1.90 -10.41
C PRO A 146 7.90 -0.94 -10.63
N LYS A 147 7.74 0.29 -10.14
CA LYS A 147 8.80 1.27 -10.17
C LYS A 147 10.00 0.74 -9.40
N GLU A 148 11.20 1.11 -9.81
CA GLU A 148 12.42 0.73 -9.10
C GLU A 148 12.38 1.10 -7.62
N ALA A 149 11.72 2.22 -7.28
CA ALA A 149 11.49 2.64 -5.90
C ALA A 149 10.68 1.61 -5.08
N ASP A 150 9.64 1.03 -5.67
CA ASP A 150 8.82 0.01 -5.00
C ASP A 150 9.64 -1.27 -4.76
N LEU A 151 10.48 -1.68 -5.72
CA LEU A 151 11.36 -2.84 -5.57
C LEU A 151 12.43 -2.62 -4.50
N ARG A 152 13.02 -1.42 -4.41
CA ARG A 152 13.97 -1.06 -3.35
C ARG A 152 13.31 -1.11 -1.96
N GLN A 153 12.05 -0.69 -1.86
CA GLN A 153 11.28 -0.77 -0.62
C GLN A 153 11.09 -2.23 -0.19
N GLN A 154 10.76 -3.14 -1.12
CA GLN A 154 10.65 -4.57 -0.81
C GLN A 154 11.98 -5.17 -0.34
N PHE A 155 13.09 -4.85 -1.00
CA PHE A 155 14.40 -5.27 -0.55
C PHE A 155 14.68 -4.80 0.89
N LEU A 156 14.37 -3.55 1.19
CA LEU A 156 14.55 -2.99 2.54
C LEU A 156 13.69 -3.73 3.57
N TYR A 157 12.45 -4.05 3.26
CA TYR A 157 11.58 -4.81 4.16
C TYR A 157 12.10 -6.20 4.45
N ARG A 158 12.60 -6.93 3.46
CA ARG A 158 13.26 -8.23 3.68
C ARG A 158 14.43 -8.13 4.64
N GLU A 159 15.26 -7.10 4.48
CA GLU A 159 16.42 -6.86 5.35
C GLU A 159 16.04 -6.43 6.78
N LEU A 160 14.97 -5.65 6.93
CA LEU A 160 14.51 -5.16 8.23
C LEU A 160 13.77 -6.24 9.03
N PHE A 161 12.85 -6.95 8.39
CA PHE A 161 11.93 -7.85 9.06
C PHE A 161 12.33 -9.33 8.96
N GLY A 162 13.29 -9.67 8.08
CA GLY A 162 13.74 -11.06 7.88
C GLY A 162 12.68 -11.97 7.29
N LYS A 163 11.65 -11.41 6.64
CA LYS A 163 10.56 -12.11 5.97
C LYS A 163 10.60 -11.87 4.47
N ASP A 164 9.93 -12.69 3.69
CA ASP A 164 9.69 -12.37 2.29
C ASP A 164 8.86 -11.09 2.17
N ALA A 165 9.05 -10.36 1.09
CA ALA A 165 8.35 -9.12 0.84
C ALA A 165 7.72 -9.16 -0.55
N MET A 166 6.47 -8.71 -0.66
CA MET A 166 5.65 -8.78 -1.86
C MET A 166 4.96 -7.45 -2.11
N LEU A 167 4.82 -7.07 -3.38
CA LEU A 167 3.97 -5.97 -3.83
C LEU A 167 2.66 -6.54 -4.36
N LEU A 168 1.55 -6.09 -3.79
CA LEU A 168 0.22 -6.45 -4.25
C LEU A 168 -0.47 -5.24 -4.89
N TYR A 169 -0.55 -5.25 -6.22
CA TYR A 169 -1.30 -4.24 -6.96
C TYR A 169 -2.75 -4.66 -7.12
N CYS A 170 -3.69 -3.82 -6.69
CA CYS A 170 -5.11 -4.00 -6.98
C CYS A 170 -5.70 -2.80 -7.70
N SER A 171 -6.48 -3.06 -8.74
CA SER A 171 -7.32 -2.10 -9.41
C SER A 171 -8.79 -2.46 -9.19
N TYR A 172 -9.70 -1.60 -9.61
CA TYR A 172 -11.13 -1.90 -9.55
C TYR A 172 -11.54 -3.09 -10.45
N LYS A 173 -10.67 -3.54 -11.35
CA LYS A 173 -10.92 -4.68 -12.26
C LYS A 173 -10.08 -5.91 -12.00
N ASP A 174 -8.88 -5.76 -11.43
CA ASP A 174 -7.85 -6.79 -11.47
C ASP A 174 -6.84 -6.67 -10.32
N SER A 175 -6.09 -7.74 -10.06
CA SER A 175 -4.99 -7.80 -9.10
C SER A 175 -3.74 -8.40 -9.72
N HIS A 176 -2.57 -8.07 -9.17
CA HIS A 176 -1.27 -8.61 -9.57
C HIS A 176 -0.28 -8.54 -8.41
N ALA A 177 0.28 -9.69 -8.05
CA ALA A 177 1.33 -9.82 -7.04
C ALA A 177 2.72 -9.97 -7.68
N VAL A 178 3.74 -9.35 -7.11
CA VAL A 178 5.14 -9.37 -7.57
C VAL A 178 6.09 -9.56 -6.40
#